data_4878121e10b683691b51de254ab5b137
#
_entry.id   4878121e10b683691b51de254ab5b137
#
_cell.length_a   1.000
_cell.length_b   1.000
_cell.length_c   1.000
_cell.angle_alpha   90.00
_cell.angle_beta   90.00
_cell.angle_gamma   90.00
#
_symmetry.space_group_name_H-M   'P 1'
#
loop_
_entity.id
_entity.type
_entity.pdbx_description
1 polymer ?
#
loop_
_entity_poly.entity_id
_entity_poly.type
_entity_poly.pdbx_seq_one_letter_code
_entity_poly.pdbx_strand_id
1 'polypeptide(L)'
;MIVILVLISCFSVIFSSCKKKKADPEPVPEKFIFKSADLSFLPMIENDGVTFYNREGQAEDMLTILKNAGMNAVRIRIWHSPADGISGFQEVKAFSERVKARGLKVWLTVHYSDTWADPGNQQPPLAWQNLTINVLKDSVYAYTSRIMTEISPDFIQIGNEINGGMMWPLGSSSNMENLKGLLESGVKAVRDNSTSCKIMMHYAGINGAEQFLTNLQSIDYDIIGISYYPNWHGKDLSKLETDLKSLSTRFFKPVMIAETSYPFTFNWNDWTNNVIGSDNQIIPGIPASKAGQLSFMKEIKRISTSTSQLIGFAYWGGEWVAYKGPQATNGSSWENQALFDFEYKALPVIEVFE
;
A
#
# COMPACT_ATOMS: atom_id res chain seq x y z
N MET A 1 -73.63 44.13 -57.06
CA MET A 1 -73.26 42.71 -56.81
C MET A 1 -71.78 42.63 -56.59
N ILE A 2 -71.39 42.59 -55.29
CA ILE A 2 -70.00 42.63 -54.85
C ILE A 2 -69.58 41.19 -54.56
N VAL A 3 -68.55 40.71 -55.26
CA VAL A 3 -67.97 39.40 -55.00
C VAL A 3 -66.82 39.55 -54.05
N ILE A 4 -66.93 38.95 -52.87
CA ILE A 4 -65.81 38.96 -51.84
C ILE A 4 -65.03 37.68 -52.08
N LEU A 5 -63.77 37.82 -52.48
CA LEU A 5 -62.74 36.74 -52.48
C LEU A 5 -62.22 36.49 -51.10
N VAL A 6 -62.42 35.31 -50.54
CA VAL A 6 -61.77 34.90 -49.28
C VAL A 6 -60.48 34.16 -49.62
N LEU A 7 -59.35 34.73 -49.28
CA LEU A 7 -58.04 34.09 -49.35
C LEU A 7 -57.79 33.24 -48.07
N ILE A 8 -57.76 31.92 -48.24
CA ILE A 8 -57.36 30.99 -47.18
C ILE A 8 -55.84 30.81 -47.21
N SER A 9 -55.18 31.36 -46.18
CA SER A 9 -53.71 31.22 -45.93
C SER A 9 -53.49 29.90 -45.19
N CYS A 10 -52.88 28.93 -45.83
CA CYS A 10 -52.42 27.69 -45.19
C CYS A 10 -51.07 28.00 -44.45
N PHE A 11 -51.09 28.05 -43.11
CA PHE A 11 -49.89 28.06 -42.30
C PHE A 11 -49.39 26.58 -42.13
N SER A 12 -48.27 26.26 -42.80
CA SER A 12 -47.56 24.99 -42.59
C SER A 12 -46.68 25.09 -41.34
N VAL A 13 -47.06 24.45 -40.27
CA VAL A 13 -46.25 24.34 -39.05
C VAL A 13 -45.22 23.26 -39.27
N ILE A 14 -43.95 23.64 -39.45
CA ILE A 14 -42.82 22.73 -39.53
C ILE A 14 -42.43 22.33 -38.08
N PHE A 15 -42.79 21.11 -37.66
CA PHE A 15 -42.27 20.54 -36.41
C PHE A 15 -40.82 20.11 -36.61
N SER A 16 -39.90 20.94 -36.15
CA SER A 16 -38.48 20.58 -36.05
C SER A 16 -38.30 19.62 -34.87
N SER A 17 -38.16 18.33 -35.15
CA SER A 17 -37.85 17.30 -34.14
C SER A 17 -36.41 17.42 -33.76
N CYS A 18 -36.07 18.12 -32.65
CA CYS A 18 -34.78 18.07 -32.01
C CYS A 18 -34.56 16.70 -31.41
N LYS A 19 -33.88 15.79 -32.15
CA LYS A 19 -33.32 14.58 -31.57
C LYS A 19 -32.26 15.02 -30.55
N LYS A 20 -32.54 14.90 -29.24
CA LYS A 20 -31.53 15.00 -28.20
C LYS A 20 -30.47 13.94 -28.50
N LYS A 21 -29.24 14.37 -28.87
CA LYS A 21 -28.07 13.48 -28.85
C LYS A 21 -28.00 12.90 -27.45
N LYS A 22 -28.06 11.56 -27.31
CA LYS A 22 -27.66 10.89 -26.08
C LYS A 22 -26.22 11.33 -25.82
N ALA A 23 -25.99 11.92 -24.64
CA ALA A 23 -24.63 12.17 -24.18
C ALA A 23 -23.90 10.82 -24.18
N ASP A 24 -22.70 10.80 -24.77
CA ASP A 24 -21.83 9.63 -24.64
C ASP A 24 -21.64 9.35 -23.15
N PRO A 25 -21.68 8.08 -22.72
CA PRO A 25 -21.45 7.74 -21.34
C PRO A 25 -20.08 8.34 -20.92
N GLU A 26 -20.05 9.06 -19.79
CA GLU A 26 -18.80 9.55 -19.25
C GLU A 26 -17.81 8.38 -19.14
N PRO A 27 -16.54 8.58 -19.56
CA PRO A 27 -15.56 7.51 -19.48
C PRO A 27 -15.46 7.05 -18.01
N VAL A 28 -15.68 5.75 -17.79
CA VAL A 28 -15.48 5.14 -16.47
C VAL A 28 -14.03 5.45 -16.07
N PRO A 29 -13.77 6.06 -14.89
CA PRO A 29 -12.43 6.39 -14.47
C PRO A 29 -11.55 5.14 -14.54
N GLU A 30 -10.41 5.25 -15.22
CA GLU A 30 -9.45 4.16 -15.31
C GLU A 30 -9.01 3.76 -13.89
N LYS A 31 -9.18 2.47 -13.58
CA LYS A 31 -8.90 1.94 -12.26
C LYS A 31 -7.39 1.95 -12.00
N PHE A 32 -6.96 2.57 -10.90
CA PHE A 32 -5.56 2.52 -10.49
C PHE A 32 -5.18 1.09 -10.07
N ILE A 33 -4.23 0.49 -10.77
CA ILE A 33 -3.62 -0.79 -10.42
C ILE A 33 -2.28 -0.51 -9.76
N PHE A 34 -2.11 -0.97 -8.52
CA PHE A 34 -0.87 -0.82 -7.80
C PHE A 34 0.22 -1.73 -8.37
N LYS A 35 1.31 -1.12 -8.73
CA LYS A 35 2.60 -1.74 -9.03
C LYS A 35 3.60 -1.01 -8.15
N SER A 36 3.69 -1.39 -6.89
CA SER A 36 4.32 -0.58 -5.84
C SER A 36 5.35 -1.36 -5.04
N ALA A 37 6.21 -0.62 -4.35
CA ALA A 37 7.14 -1.15 -3.36
C ALA A 37 7.11 -0.29 -2.09
N ASP A 38 7.31 -0.92 -0.93
CA ASP A 38 7.66 -0.23 0.31
C ASP A 38 9.14 0.10 0.27
N LEU A 39 9.46 1.37 0.40
CA LEU A 39 10.82 1.90 0.34
C LEU A 39 11.11 2.79 1.56
N SER A 40 10.56 2.41 2.70
CA SER A 40 10.58 3.21 3.93
C SER A 40 11.98 3.49 4.47
N PHE A 41 12.93 2.60 4.22
CA PHE A 41 14.32 2.76 4.68
C PHE A 41 15.25 3.37 3.62
N LEU A 42 14.76 3.66 2.42
CA LEU A 42 15.61 4.18 1.35
C LEU A 42 16.41 5.44 1.77
N PRO A 43 15.80 6.46 2.44
CA PRO A 43 16.58 7.62 2.88
C PRO A 43 17.75 7.27 3.81
N MET A 44 17.51 6.37 4.76
CA MET A 44 18.54 5.90 5.70
C MET A 44 19.66 5.15 4.96
N ILE A 45 19.32 4.23 4.06
CA ILE A 45 20.29 3.41 3.33
C ILE A 45 21.17 4.27 2.40
N GLU A 46 20.57 5.27 1.73
CA GLU A 46 21.30 6.23 0.91
C GLU A 46 22.22 7.13 1.77
N ASN A 47 21.78 7.55 2.96
CA ASN A 47 22.59 8.33 3.90
C ASN A 47 23.80 7.53 4.43
N ASP A 48 23.69 6.20 4.50
CA ASP A 48 24.83 5.31 4.80
C ASP A 48 25.77 5.09 3.60
N GLY A 49 25.52 5.77 2.47
CA GLY A 49 26.42 5.82 1.31
C GLY A 49 26.20 4.73 0.26
N VAL A 50 25.11 3.95 0.35
CA VAL A 50 24.78 2.96 -0.67
C VAL A 50 24.42 3.66 -1.99
N THR A 51 25.03 3.19 -3.07
CA THR A 51 24.73 3.61 -4.45
C THR A 51 24.06 2.44 -5.17
N PHE A 52 22.88 2.68 -5.73
CA PHE A 52 22.16 1.68 -6.53
C PHE A 52 22.54 1.75 -8.00
N TYR A 53 22.45 0.60 -8.69
CA TYR A 53 22.77 0.44 -10.10
C TYR A 53 21.58 -0.15 -10.84
N ASN A 54 21.31 0.39 -12.02
CA ASN A 54 20.30 -0.18 -12.93
C ASN A 54 20.77 -1.53 -13.51
N ARG A 55 19.94 -2.15 -14.36
CA ARG A 55 20.25 -3.46 -14.95
C ARG A 55 21.47 -3.46 -15.88
N GLU A 56 21.84 -2.32 -16.42
CA GLU A 56 23.02 -2.10 -17.25
C GLU A 56 24.28 -1.89 -16.41
N GLY A 57 24.15 -1.74 -15.09
CA GLY A 57 25.25 -1.50 -14.16
C GLY A 57 25.66 -0.03 -14.06
N GLN A 58 24.80 0.89 -14.46
CA GLN A 58 25.00 2.33 -14.31
C GLN A 58 24.43 2.80 -12.97
N ALA A 59 25.16 3.64 -12.24
CA ALA A 59 24.68 4.26 -11.02
C ALA A 59 23.49 5.17 -11.32
N GLU A 60 22.37 4.93 -10.63
CA GLU A 60 21.13 5.66 -10.85
C GLU A 60 20.31 5.71 -9.56
N ASP A 61 19.53 6.77 -9.39
CA ASP A 61 18.58 6.91 -8.26
C ASP A 61 17.56 5.76 -8.26
N MET A 62 17.40 5.09 -7.11
CA MET A 62 16.54 3.91 -7.00
C MET A 62 15.09 4.18 -7.42
N LEU A 63 14.52 5.33 -7.01
CA LEU A 63 13.15 5.68 -7.43
C LEU A 63 13.04 5.81 -8.95
N THR A 64 14.10 6.31 -9.61
CA THR A 64 14.16 6.42 -11.06
C THR A 64 14.24 5.04 -11.72
N ILE A 65 15.11 4.15 -11.21
CA ILE A 65 15.22 2.75 -11.69
C ILE A 65 13.86 2.05 -11.63
N LEU A 66 13.19 2.09 -10.47
CA LEU A 66 11.92 1.39 -10.28
C LEU A 66 10.77 2.04 -11.05
N LYS A 67 10.75 3.38 -11.16
CA LYS A 67 9.78 4.07 -12.01
C LYS A 67 9.93 3.69 -13.48
N ASN A 68 11.15 3.65 -13.99
CA ASN A 68 11.44 3.26 -15.38
C ASN A 68 11.04 1.80 -15.64
N ALA A 69 11.10 0.94 -14.63
CA ALA A 69 10.55 -0.42 -14.67
C ALA A 69 9.01 -0.48 -14.57
N GLY A 70 8.31 0.66 -14.40
CA GLY A 70 6.85 0.73 -14.38
C GLY A 70 6.20 0.83 -13.00
N MET A 71 6.98 0.94 -11.92
CA MET A 71 6.44 1.22 -10.58
C MET A 71 5.66 2.55 -10.58
N ASN A 72 4.50 2.58 -9.94
CA ASN A 72 3.60 3.73 -9.97
C ASN A 72 3.25 4.33 -8.60
N ALA A 73 3.58 3.64 -7.52
CA ALA A 73 3.39 4.13 -6.15
C ALA A 73 4.51 3.65 -5.23
N VAL A 74 4.82 4.44 -4.21
CA VAL A 74 5.74 4.09 -3.13
C VAL A 74 4.97 4.03 -1.83
N ARG A 75 5.03 2.89 -1.15
CA ARG A 75 4.55 2.72 0.20
C ARG A 75 5.62 3.21 1.17
N ILE A 76 5.23 4.02 2.16
CA ILE A 76 6.14 4.64 3.13
C ILE A 76 5.52 4.48 4.50
N ARG A 77 6.26 3.89 5.43
CA ARG A 77 5.92 3.82 6.84
C ARG A 77 6.14 5.17 7.52
N ILE A 78 5.22 5.53 8.42
CA ILE A 78 5.42 6.68 9.30
C ILE A 78 5.22 6.27 10.76
N TRP A 79 6.22 6.59 11.58
CA TRP A 79 6.19 6.51 13.04
C TRP A 79 5.91 7.88 13.65
N HIS A 80 5.39 7.90 14.88
CA HIS A 80 4.99 9.15 15.53
C HIS A 80 6.18 9.98 16.01
N SER A 81 7.05 9.40 16.86
CA SER A 81 8.21 10.07 17.46
C SER A 81 9.36 9.08 17.65
N PRO A 82 9.92 8.51 16.57
CA PRO A 82 11.05 7.58 16.68
C PRO A 82 12.27 8.28 17.23
N ALA A 83 13.04 7.57 18.09
CA ALA A 83 14.18 8.15 18.83
C ALA A 83 15.32 8.60 17.90
N ASP A 84 15.52 7.93 16.77
CA ASP A 84 16.56 8.22 15.78
C ASP A 84 16.07 9.09 14.61
N GLY A 85 14.78 9.43 14.58
CA GLY A 85 14.16 10.21 13.52
C GLY A 85 13.82 9.41 12.25
N ILE A 86 14.29 8.16 12.13
CA ILE A 86 14.03 7.30 10.96
C ILE A 86 12.54 6.96 10.90
N SER A 87 11.94 7.09 9.71
CA SER A 87 10.49 7.00 9.49
C SER A 87 9.67 8.01 10.33
N GLY A 88 10.31 9.02 10.89
CA GLY A 88 9.65 10.12 11.59
C GLY A 88 9.02 11.13 10.62
N PHE A 89 8.20 12.01 11.16
CA PHE A 89 7.37 12.92 10.37
C PHE A 89 8.16 13.75 9.35
N GLN A 90 9.31 14.32 9.73
CA GLN A 90 10.08 15.20 8.85
C GLN A 90 10.79 14.43 7.72
N GLU A 91 11.38 13.28 8.03
CA GLU A 91 11.98 12.40 7.01
C GLU A 91 10.94 11.92 6.02
N VAL A 92 9.79 11.41 6.50
CA VAL A 92 8.70 10.91 5.66
C VAL A 92 8.10 12.02 4.80
N LYS A 93 7.97 13.26 5.32
CA LYS A 93 7.53 14.42 4.55
C LYS A 93 8.49 14.71 3.40
N ALA A 94 9.79 14.84 3.68
CA ALA A 94 10.81 15.10 2.67
C ALA A 94 10.87 13.96 1.62
N PHE A 95 10.80 12.71 2.06
CA PHE A 95 10.80 11.57 1.17
C PHE A 95 9.53 11.51 0.30
N SER A 96 8.36 11.84 0.85
CA SER A 96 7.11 11.93 0.11
C SER A 96 7.16 13.02 -0.97
N GLU A 97 7.78 14.16 -0.70
CA GLU A 97 8.02 15.21 -1.70
C GLU A 97 8.93 14.73 -2.83
N ARG A 98 10.02 13.99 -2.50
CA ARG A 98 10.91 13.37 -3.48
C ARG A 98 10.18 12.36 -4.36
N VAL A 99 9.31 11.52 -3.80
CA VAL A 99 8.48 10.56 -4.54
C VAL A 99 7.53 11.27 -5.50
N LYS A 100 6.80 12.29 -5.02
CA LYS A 100 5.89 13.10 -5.84
C LYS A 100 6.60 13.83 -6.98
N ALA A 101 7.79 14.37 -6.73
CA ALA A 101 8.59 15.05 -7.74
C ALA A 101 8.97 14.13 -8.92
N ARG A 102 8.95 12.81 -8.72
CA ARG A 102 9.13 11.80 -9.77
C ARG A 102 7.82 11.37 -10.43
N GLY A 103 6.68 11.96 -10.05
CA GLY A 103 5.36 11.59 -10.57
C GLY A 103 4.87 10.23 -10.08
N LEU A 104 5.40 9.72 -8.98
CA LEU A 104 4.94 8.53 -8.29
C LEU A 104 3.88 8.90 -7.25
N LYS A 105 2.93 8.00 -7.01
CA LYS A 105 1.94 8.15 -5.94
C LYS A 105 2.55 7.85 -4.59
N VAL A 106 2.12 8.60 -3.56
CA VAL A 106 2.51 8.39 -2.18
C VAL A 106 1.43 7.60 -1.45
N TRP A 107 1.83 6.46 -0.89
CA TRP A 107 0.98 5.64 -0.02
C TRP A 107 1.61 5.57 1.36
N LEU A 108 1.01 6.23 2.36
CA LEU A 108 1.48 6.19 3.73
C LEU A 108 0.85 5.04 4.52
N THR A 109 1.65 4.36 5.33
CA THR A 109 1.19 3.44 6.36
C THR A 109 1.50 4.01 7.75
N VAL A 110 0.43 4.43 8.45
CA VAL A 110 0.56 5.09 9.74
C VAL A 110 0.54 4.03 10.84
N HIS A 111 1.67 3.84 11.51
CA HIS A 111 1.77 2.81 12.55
C HIS A 111 1.12 3.23 13.87
N TYR A 112 0.95 4.55 14.12
CA TYR A 112 0.53 5.11 15.41
C TYR A 112 1.35 4.54 16.58
N SER A 113 2.64 4.46 16.37
CA SER A 113 3.65 3.95 17.29
C SER A 113 4.95 4.73 17.07
N ASP A 114 5.89 4.66 17.99
CA ASP A 114 7.26 5.20 17.80
C ASP A 114 8.21 4.17 17.17
N THR A 115 7.70 2.98 16.88
CA THR A 115 8.45 1.85 16.30
C THR A 115 7.52 0.95 15.48
N TRP A 116 7.97 -0.25 15.14
CA TRP A 116 7.18 -1.24 14.43
C TRP A 116 5.83 -1.50 15.11
N ALA A 117 4.78 -1.51 14.30
CA ALA A 117 3.47 -2.02 14.64
C ALA A 117 3.13 -3.14 13.66
N ASP A 118 2.95 -4.35 14.19
CA ASP A 118 2.68 -5.59 13.47
C ASP A 118 1.77 -6.50 14.32
N PRO A 119 1.38 -7.71 13.88
CA PRO A 119 0.49 -8.56 14.66
C PRO A 119 1.04 -8.95 16.04
N GLY A 120 2.35 -8.88 16.27
CA GLY A 120 3.02 -9.17 17.53
C GLY A 120 3.24 -7.95 18.42
N ASN A 121 3.18 -6.74 17.87
CA ASN A 121 3.46 -5.49 18.59
C ASN A 121 2.62 -4.32 18.08
N GLN A 122 1.75 -3.78 18.94
CA GLN A 122 0.88 -2.65 18.62
C GLN A 122 0.92 -1.61 19.75
N GLN A 123 2.12 -1.27 20.20
CA GLN A 123 2.29 -0.30 21.29
C GLN A 123 2.00 1.12 20.80
N PRO A 124 1.25 1.93 21.60
CA PRO A 124 1.06 3.34 21.29
C PRO A 124 2.40 4.12 21.40
N PRO A 125 2.50 5.29 20.78
CA PRO A 125 3.61 6.21 21.05
C PRO A 125 3.79 6.47 22.55
N LEU A 126 5.02 6.65 22.99
CA LEU A 126 5.32 6.94 24.41
C LEU A 126 4.48 8.11 24.95
N ALA A 127 4.30 9.14 24.15
CA ALA A 127 3.49 10.31 24.49
C ALA A 127 1.99 9.99 24.70
N TRP A 128 1.51 8.83 24.23
CA TRP A 128 0.09 8.44 24.26
C TRP A 128 -0.21 7.29 25.21
N GLN A 129 0.78 6.67 25.83
CA GLN A 129 0.61 5.44 26.66
C GLN A 129 -0.34 5.59 27.85
N ASN A 130 -0.45 6.80 28.43
CA ASN A 130 -1.27 7.05 29.62
C ASN A 130 -2.55 7.86 29.31
N LEU A 131 -2.93 7.97 28.06
CA LEU A 131 -4.12 8.71 27.67
C LEU A 131 -5.40 7.89 27.94
N THR A 132 -6.49 8.58 28.22
CA THR A 132 -7.83 7.96 28.20
C THR A 132 -8.22 7.70 26.75
N ILE A 133 -9.17 6.80 26.52
CA ILE A 133 -9.62 6.47 25.16
C ILE A 133 -10.10 7.69 24.37
N ASN A 134 -10.77 8.64 24.99
CA ASN A 134 -11.26 9.83 24.31
C ASN A 134 -10.11 10.74 23.89
N VAL A 135 -9.14 10.99 24.77
CA VAL A 135 -7.95 11.78 24.43
C VAL A 135 -7.09 11.08 23.37
N LEU A 136 -7.04 9.74 23.41
CA LEU A 136 -6.34 8.96 22.39
C LEU A 136 -7.00 9.07 21.02
N LYS A 137 -8.34 9.05 20.94
CA LYS A 137 -9.10 9.32 19.70
C LYS A 137 -8.80 10.71 19.15
N ASP A 138 -8.79 11.73 20.00
CA ASP A 138 -8.44 13.11 19.60
C ASP A 138 -6.99 13.20 19.09
N SER A 139 -6.07 12.47 19.74
CA SER A 139 -4.66 12.40 19.32
C SER A 139 -4.49 11.74 17.95
N VAL A 140 -5.20 10.64 17.68
CA VAL A 140 -5.24 9.99 16.36
C VAL A 140 -5.78 10.95 15.30
N TYR A 141 -6.89 11.61 15.60
CA TYR A 141 -7.46 12.61 14.68
C TYR A 141 -6.46 13.73 14.37
N ALA A 142 -5.87 14.34 15.40
CA ALA A 142 -4.95 15.46 15.24
C ALA A 142 -3.69 15.07 14.45
N TYR A 143 -3.08 13.91 14.76
CA TYR A 143 -1.89 13.43 14.06
C TYR A 143 -2.19 13.09 12.59
N THR A 144 -3.31 12.40 12.34
CA THR A 144 -3.72 12.08 10.98
C THR A 144 -4.07 13.33 10.18
N SER A 145 -4.75 14.32 10.79
CA SER A 145 -5.01 15.62 10.14
C SER A 145 -3.73 16.35 9.76
N ARG A 146 -2.71 16.31 10.64
CA ARG A 146 -1.39 16.86 10.33
C ARG A 146 -0.74 16.17 9.14
N ILE A 147 -0.80 14.82 9.08
CA ILE A 147 -0.30 14.05 7.93
C ILE A 147 -1.02 14.51 6.64
N MET A 148 -2.34 14.63 6.69
CA MET A 148 -3.13 15.00 5.52
C MET A 148 -2.84 16.41 5.03
N THR A 149 -2.62 17.36 5.93
CA THR A 149 -2.35 18.78 5.58
C THR A 149 -0.92 19.03 5.13
N GLU A 150 0.07 18.36 5.74
CA GLU A 150 1.48 18.64 5.48
C GLU A 150 2.14 17.69 4.48
N ILE A 151 1.69 16.42 4.39
CA ILE A 151 2.22 15.42 3.45
C ILE A 151 1.27 15.21 2.27
N SER A 152 -0.05 15.19 2.52
CA SER A 152 -1.08 15.02 1.50
C SER A 152 -0.85 13.77 0.62
N PRO A 153 -0.91 12.56 1.20
CA PRO A 153 -0.71 11.31 0.47
C PRO A 153 -1.89 11.01 -0.47
N ASP A 154 -1.64 10.21 -1.52
CA ASP A 154 -2.69 9.71 -2.42
C ASP A 154 -3.47 8.56 -1.78
N PHE A 155 -2.78 7.74 -0.97
CA PHE A 155 -3.34 6.61 -0.23
C PHE A 155 -2.81 6.62 1.21
N ILE A 156 -3.65 6.20 2.15
CA ILE A 156 -3.26 6.13 3.56
C ILE A 156 -3.81 4.86 4.22
N GLN A 157 -2.97 4.18 4.98
CA GLN A 157 -3.39 3.11 5.89
C GLN A 157 -3.58 3.68 7.29
N ILE A 158 -4.73 3.40 7.89
CA ILE A 158 -5.00 3.73 9.29
C ILE A 158 -4.64 2.50 10.13
N GLY A 159 -3.42 2.53 10.65
CA GLY A 159 -2.77 1.39 11.30
C GLY A 159 -2.05 0.47 10.30
N ASN A 160 -1.18 -0.38 10.81
CA ASN A 160 -0.47 -1.43 10.08
C ASN A 160 -0.77 -2.80 10.68
N GLU A 161 -1.19 -3.76 9.83
CA GLU A 161 -1.46 -5.15 10.22
C GLU A 161 -2.28 -5.27 11.53
N ILE A 162 -3.42 -4.62 11.56
CA ILE A 162 -4.25 -4.42 12.75
C ILE A 162 -5.06 -5.64 13.20
N ASN A 163 -4.56 -6.85 12.95
CA ASN A 163 -5.19 -8.13 13.30
C ASN A 163 -5.61 -8.20 14.78
N GLY A 164 -4.70 -7.80 15.65
CA GLY A 164 -4.90 -7.72 17.10
C GLY A 164 -5.41 -6.36 17.60
N GLY A 165 -5.76 -5.46 16.68
CA GLY A 165 -6.07 -4.07 16.97
C GLY A 165 -4.85 -3.16 16.81
N MET A 166 -4.88 -1.97 17.39
CA MET A 166 -3.80 -0.98 17.39
C MET A 166 -3.72 -0.27 18.74
N MET A 167 -2.55 0.27 19.09
CA MET A 167 -2.34 1.06 20.32
C MET A 167 -2.84 0.32 21.59
N TRP A 168 -2.28 -0.86 21.83
CA TRP A 168 -2.63 -1.68 23.00
C TRP A 168 -2.31 -0.99 24.33
N PRO A 169 -3.11 -1.30 25.40
CA PRO A 169 -4.25 -2.23 25.43
C PRO A 169 -5.58 -1.61 24.97
N LEU A 170 -5.68 -0.27 24.86
CA LEU A 170 -6.97 0.42 24.68
C LEU A 170 -7.63 0.08 23.33
N GLY A 171 -6.87 0.02 22.25
CA GLY A 171 -7.37 -0.32 20.92
C GLY A 171 -7.15 -1.78 20.53
N SER A 172 -7.02 -2.70 21.49
CA SER A 172 -6.97 -4.13 21.21
C SER A 172 -8.27 -4.63 20.56
N SER A 173 -8.15 -5.61 19.67
CA SER A 173 -9.30 -6.28 19.05
C SER A 173 -10.21 -7.00 20.06
N SER A 174 -9.76 -7.24 21.26
CA SER A 174 -10.61 -7.70 22.39
C SER A 174 -11.56 -6.62 22.89
N ASN A 175 -11.29 -5.34 22.60
CA ASN A 175 -12.19 -4.21 22.84
C ASN A 175 -12.55 -3.54 21.51
N MET A 176 -13.42 -4.18 20.76
CA MET A 176 -13.78 -3.77 19.41
C MET A 176 -14.41 -2.37 19.34
N GLU A 177 -15.13 -1.93 20.38
CA GLU A 177 -15.71 -0.59 20.44
C GLU A 177 -14.62 0.49 20.44
N ASN A 178 -13.62 0.34 21.29
CA ASN A 178 -12.49 1.25 21.34
C ASN A 178 -11.69 1.23 20.03
N LEU A 179 -11.39 0.04 19.50
CA LEU A 179 -10.67 -0.10 18.22
C LEU A 179 -11.41 0.63 17.09
N LYS A 180 -12.71 0.41 16.97
CA LYS A 180 -13.53 1.10 15.95
C LYS A 180 -13.48 2.61 16.12
N GLY A 181 -13.64 3.11 17.34
CA GLY A 181 -13.57 4.55 17.59
C GLY A 181 -12.22 5.18 17.27
N LEU A 182 -11.11 4.46 17.45
CA LEU A 182 -9.77 4.91 17.05
C LEU A 182 -9.63 4.93 15.52
N LEU A 183 -10.08 3.88 14.84
CA LEU A 183 -10.07 3.81 13.37
C LEU A 183 -10.97 4.90 12.76
N GLU A 184 -12.17 5.11 13.31
CA GLU A 184 -13.10 6.17 12.88
C GLU A 184 -12.49 7.58 13.05
N SER A 185 -11.71 7.81 14.12
CA SER A 185 -11.01 9.08 14.31
C SER A 185 -9.98 9.34 13.22
N GLY A 186 -9.19 8.33 12.85
CA GLY A 186 -8.24 8.41 11.74
C GLY A 186 -8.95 8.63 10.39
N VAL A 187 -9.98 7.84 10.11
CA VAL A 187 -10.80 7.97 8.90
C VAL A 187 -11.43 9.33 8.79
N LYS A 188 -12.05 9.84 9.88
CA LYS A 188 -12.63 11.18 9.92
C LYS A 188 -11.59 12.26 9.59
N ALA A 189 -10.40 12.17 10.15
CA ALA A 189 -9.33 13.11 9.87
C ALA A 189 -8.95 13.13 8.38
N VAL A 190 -8.91 11.97 7.72
CA VAL A 190 -8.65 11.90 6.27
C VAL A 190 -9.80 12.56 5.49
N ARG A 191 -11.05 12.21 5.77
CA ARG A 191 -12.22 12.73 5.04
C ARG A 191 -12.42 14.23 5.24
N ASP A 192 -12.12 14.76 6.43
CA ASP A 192 -12.21 16.21 6.69
C ASP A 192 -11.16 17.01 5.91
N ASN A 193 -10.02 16.41 5.55
CA ASN A 193 -8.89 17.08 4.90
C ASN A 193 -8.70 16.70 3.43
N SER A 194 -9.38 15.68 2.90
CA SER A 194 -9.22 15.25 1.51
C SER A 194 -10.46 14.53 0.98
N THR A 195 -10.86 14.91 -0.23
CA THR A 195 -11.93 14.21 -0.99
C THR A 195 -11.39 13.11 -1.91
N SER A 196 -10.08 13.05 -2.15
CA SER A 196 -9.46 12.17 -3.13
C SER A 196 -8.57 11.07 -2.52
N CYS A 197 -8.00 11.29 -1.32
CA CYS A 197 -7.17 10.30 -0.66
C CYS A 197 -7.96 9.03 -0.35
N LYS A 198 -7.42 7.87 -0.73
CA LYS A 198 -8.04 6.57 -0.48
C LYS A 198 -7.52 5.96 0.82
N ILE A 199 -8.45 5.46 1.63
CA ILE A 199 -8.18 4.88 2.94
C ILE A 199 -8.13 3.37 2.83
N MET A 200 -7.09 2.75 3.39
CA MET A 200 -6.90 1.31 3.42
C MET A 200 -6.93 0.79 4.86
N MET A 201 -7.65 -0.32 5.08
CA MET A 201 -7.52 -1.16 6.26
C MET A 201 -6.61 -2.33 5.94
N HIS A 202 -5.62 -2.58 6.78
CA HIS A 202 -4.55 -3.53 6.53
C HIS A 202 -4.55 -4.69 7.53
N TYR A 203 -4.57 -5.92 7.01
CA TYR A 203 -4.62 -7.15 7.78
C TYR A 203 -3.52 -8.11 7.30
N ALA A 204 -2.79 -8.73 8.24
CA ALA A 204 -1.74 -9.71 7.94
C ALA A 204 -2.33 -11.11 7.71
N GLY A 205 -2.08 -11.67 6.53
CA GLY A 205 -2.62 -12.96 6.12
C GLY A 205 -4.10 -12.94 5.78
N ILE A 206 -4.63 -14.11 5.46
CA ILE A 206 -6.04 -14.28 5.08
C ILE A 206 -6.88 -14.88 6.21
N ASN A 207 -6.24 -15.72 7.04
CA ASN A 207 -6.95 -16.43 8.11
C ASN A 207 -7.52 -15.43 9.14
N GLY A 208 -8.83 -15.46 9.34
CA GLY A 208 -9.52 -14.52 10.24
C GLY A 208 -9.85 -13.16 9.64
N ALA A 209 -9.36 -12.83 8.44
CA ALA A 209 -9.58 -11.52 7.81
C ALA A 209 -11.08 -11.23 7.60
N GLU A 210 -11.87 -12.20 7.15
CA GLU A 210 -13.31 -12.02 6.93
C GLU A 210 -14.04 -11.65 8.23
N GLN A 211 -13.77 -12.37 9.33
CA GLN A 211 -14.40 -12.08 10.62
C GLN A 211 -13.98 -10.71 11.14
N PHE A 212 -12.70 -10.38 11.05
CA PHE A 212 -12.17 -9.07 11.47
C PHE A 212 -12.81 -7.93 10.68
N LEU A 213 -12.80 -8.01 9.34
CA LEU A 213 -13.36 -6.99 8.45
C LEU A 213 -14.89 -6.87 8.60
N THR A 214 -15.58 -7.96 8.96
CA THR A 214 -17.03 -7.91 9.31
C THR A 214 -17.29 -6.96 10.48
N ASN A 215 -16.42 -6.96 11.47
CA ASN A 215 -16.53 -6.03 12.59
C ASN A 215 -16.27 -4.57 12.19
N LEU A 216 -15.57 -4.33 11.09
CA LEU A 216 -15.23 -2.99 10.58
C LEU A 216 -16.18 -2.48 9.48
N GLN A 217 -17.28 -3.16 9.17
CA GLN A 217 -18.19 -2.79 8.06
C GLN A 217 -18.81 -1.39 8.18
N SER A 218 -18.95 -0.87 9.41
CA SER A 218 -19.48 0.49 9.65
C SER A 218 -18.46 1.60 9.35
N ILE A 219 -17.18 1.27 9.19
CA ILE A 219 -16.10 2.25 8.96
C ILE A 219 -16.01 2.61 7.48
N ASP A 220 -15.90 3.91 7.20
CA ASP A 220 -15.79 4.43 5.82
C ASP A 220 -14.34 4.35 5.31
N TYR A 221 -13.94 3.16 4.85
CA TYR A 221 -12.66 2.95 4.16
C TYR A 221 -12.87 2.48 2.72
N ASP A 222 -11.84 2.61 1.87
CA ASP A 222 -11.95 2.36 0.43
C ASP A 222 -11.37 1.00 0.01
N ILE A 223 -10.29 0.53 0.63
CA ILE A 223 -9.46 -0.58 0.14
C ILE A 223 -9.16 -1.56 1.30
N ILE A 224 -9.16 -2.85 0.99
CA ILE A 224 -8.66 -3.90 1.87
C ILE A 224 -7.23 -4.23 1.44
N GLY A 225 -6.27 -4.05 2.35
CA GLY A 225 -4.87 -4.47 2.18
C GLY A 225 -4.59 -5.76 2.93
N ILE A 226 -3.92 -6.70 2.29
CA ILE A 226 -3.55 -8.00 2.86
C ILE A 226 -2.05 -8.19 2.73
N SER A 227 -1.33 -8.47 3.84
CA SER A 227 0.03 -8.98 3.75
C SER A 227 0.01 -10.46 3.37
N TYR A 228 0.85 -10.84 2.42
CA TYR A 228 1.03 -12.24 2.07
C TYR A 228 2.50 -12.61 1.97
N TYR A 229 2.93 -13.48 2.86
CA TYR A 229 4.26 -14.08 2.87
C TYR A 229 4.13 -15.61 2.99
N PRO A 230 4.73 -16.39 2.08
CA PRO A 230 4.58 -17.86 2.09
C PRO A 230 4.94 -18.54 3.41
N ASN A 231 5.95 -18.01 4.11
CA ASN A 231 6.41 -18.55 5.38
C ASN A 231 5.34 -18.50 6.49
N TRP A 232 4.52 -17.46 6.52
CA TRP A 232 3.55 -17.21 7.60
C TRP A 232 2.09 -17.42 7.20
N HIS A 233 1.78 -17.24 5.92
CA HIS A 233 0.39 -17.17 5.45
C HIS A 233 -0.02 -18.34 4.56
N GLY A 234 0.90 -19.33 4.42
CA GLY A 234 0.66 -20.54 3.63
C GLY A 234 1.23 -20.45 2.21
N LYS A 235 1.38 -21.59 1.55
CA LYS A 235 2.10 -21.75 0.29
C LYS A 235 1.22 -22.07 -0.90
N ASP A 236 -0.10 -22.14 -0.70
CA ASP A 236 -1.08 -22.41 -1.75
C ASP A 236 -1.53 -21.09 -2.41
N LEU A 237 -0.94 -20.77 -3.55
CA LEU A 237 -1.26 -19.57 -4.32
C LEU A 237 -2.67 -19.61 -4.94
N SER A 238 -3.20 -20.81 -5.23
CA SER A 238 -4.57 -20.96 -5.73
C SER A 238 -5.60 -20.62 -4.64
N LYS A 239 -5.29 -21.05 -3.40
CA LYS A 239 -6.09 -20.68 -2.24
C LYS A 239 -6.01 -19.17 -1.98
N LEU A 240 -4.83 -18.57 -2.05
CA LEU A 240 -4.66 -17.11 -1.93
C LEU A 240 -5.56 -16.37 -2.92
N GLU A 241 -5.53 -16.74 -4.19
CA GLU A 241 -6.38 -16.12 -5.22
C GLU A 241 -7.87 -16.24 -4.90
N THR A 242 -8.30 -17.43 -4.50
CA THR A 242 -9.70 -17.69 -4.12
C THR A 242 -10.15 -16.84 -2.94
N ASP A 243 -9.31 -16.76 -1.91
CA ASP A 243 -9.61 -16.02 -0.68
C ASP A 243 -9.66 -14.50 -0.93
N LEU A 244 -8.73 -13.94 -1.72
CA LEU A 244 -8.76 -12.52 -2.10
C LEU A 244 -10.02 -12.16 -2.89
N LYS A 245 -10.44 -13.02 -3.82
CA LYS A 245 -11.69 -12.86 -4.57
C LYS A 245 -12.91 -12.94 -3.63
N SER A 246 -12.91 -13.85 -2.68
CA SER A 246 -13.97 -13.98 -1.67
C SER A 246 -14.09 -12.71 -0.83
N LEU A 247 -12.99 -12.16 -0.32
CA LEU A 247 -12.99 -10.92 0.44
C LEU A 247 -13.55 -9.76 -0.38
N SER A 248 -13.10 -9.59 -1.63
CA SER A 248 -13.57 -8.50 -2.49
C SER A 248 -15.07 -8.58 -2.79
N THR A 249 -15.59 -9.80 -3.01
CA THR A 249 -17.01 -10.04 -3.24
C THR A 249 -17.83 -9.82 -1.96
N ARG A 250 -17.35 -10.32 -0.83
CA ARG A 250 -18.04 -10.24 0.47
C ARG A 250 -18.21 -8.79 0.95
N PHE A 251 -17.19 -7.96 0.78
CA PHE A 251 -17.18 -6.59 1.31
C PHE A 251 -17.48 -5.53 0.24
N PHE A 252 -17.64 -5.91 -1.03
CA PHE A 252 -17.84 -4.98 -2.14
C PHE A 252 -16.75 -3.89 -2.20
N LYS A 253 -15.51 -4.25 -1.86
CA LYS A 253 -14.36 -3.35 -1.83
C LYS A 253 -13.21 -3.91 -2.65
N PRO A 254 -12.41 -3.04 -3.28
CA PRO A 254 -11.13 -3.43 -3.85
C PRO A 254 -10.22 -4.08 -2.80
N VAL A 255 -9.50 -5.12 -3.22
CA VAL A 255 -8.50 -5.82 -2.39
C VAL A 255 -7.15 -5.77 -3.09
N MET A 256 -6.08 -5.59 -2.32
CA MET A 256 -4.71 -5.68 -2.84
C MET A 256 -3.80 -6.45 -1.90
N ILE A 257 -2.71 -6.96 -2.43
CA ILE A 257 -1.60 -7.50 -1.63
C ILE A 257 -0.74 -6.31 -1.19
N ALA A 258 -0.92 -5.85 0.06
CA ALA A 258 -0.27 -4.67 0.61
C ALA A 258 1.21 -4.90 0.97
N GLU A 259 1.58 -6.16 1.24
CA GLU A 259 2.95 -6.56 1.50
C GLU A 259 3.21 -7.97 0.98
N THR A 260 4.32 -8.17 0.31
CA THR A 260 4.89 -9.46 -0.07
C THR A 260 6.35 -9.32 -0.45
N SER A 261 7.12 -10.39 -0.33
CA SER A 261 8.50 -10.47 -0.83
C SER A 261 8.90 -11.92 -1.05
N TYR A 262 10.04 -12.13 -1.70
CA TYR A 262 10.56 -13.48 -1.96
C TYR A 262 12.08 -13.46 -2.08
N PRO A 263 12.82 -14.48 -1.56
CA PRO A 263 14.27 -14.47 -1.60
C PRO A 263 14.80 -14.77 -3.02
N PHE A 264 15.85 -14.02 -3.42
CA PHE A 264 16.62 -14.34 -4.62
C PHE A 264 17.81 -15.27 -4.33
N THR A 265 18.11 -15.53 -3.05
CA THR A 265 19.16 -16.44 -2.58
C THR A 265 18.95 -16.75 -1.10
N PHE A 266 19.62 -17.82 -0.58
CA PHE A 266 19.78 -18.04 0.86
C PHE A 266 21.16 -17.58 1.36
N ASN A 267 22.04 -17.11 0.49
CA ASN A 267 23.33 -16.55 0.89
C ASN A 267 23.17 -15.27 1.69
N TRP A 268 24.19 -14.91 2.39
CA TRP A 268 24.31 -13.70 3.23
C TRP A 268 25.32 -12.74 2.60
N ASN A 269 25.04 -11.43 2.69
CA ASN A 269 25.95 -10.37 2.27
C ASN A 269 26.71 -9.78 3.45
N ASP A 270 26.11 -9.77 4.63
CA ASP A 270 26.74 -9.42 5.89
C ASP A 270 26.50 -10.51 6.95
N TRP A 271 26.74 -10.22 8.23
CA TRP A 271 26.50 -11.17 9.31
C TRP A 271 25.14 -11.00 9.99
N THR A 272 24.28 -10.16 9.43
CA THR A 272 22.88 -10.04 9.89
C THR A 272 22.10 -11.26 9.46
N ASN A 273 21.44 -11.92 10.41
CA ASN A 273 20.69 -13.15 10.12
C ASN A 273 19.48 -12.85 9.23
N ASN A 274 19.39 -13.50 8.08
CA ASN A 274 18.26 -13.40 7.17
C ASN A 274 17.01 -14.11 7.74
N VAL A 275 15.86 -13.45 7.67
CA VAL A 275 14.57 -13.99 8.13
C VAL A 275 14.15 -15.20 7.31
N ILE A 276 14.39 -15.18 6.00
CA ILE A 276 14.13 -16.31 5.10
C ILE A 276 15.47 -16.90 4.66
N GLY A 277 15.77 -18.10 5.14
CA GLY A 277 17.08 -18.74 4.94
C GLY A 277 17.04 -20.22 4.57
N SER A 278 15.84 -20.81 4.29
CA SER A 278 15.72 -22.24 4.02
C SER A 278 14.50 -22.61 3.17
N ASP A 279 14.58 -23.77 2.49
CA ASP A 279 13.55 -24.24 1.56
C ASP A 279 12.17 -24.46 2.22
N ASN A 280 12.13 -24.78 3.51
CA ASN A 280 10.86 -24.93 4.21
C ASN A 280 10.11 -23.61 4.46
N GLN A 281 10.72 -22.46 4.17
CA GLN A 281 10.12 -21.13 4.31
C GLN A 281 9.56 -20.58 2.99
N ILE A 282 9.87 -21.22 1.87
CA ILE A 282 9.46 -20.78 0.53
C ILE A 282 8.44 -21.75 -0.10
N ILE A 283 7.91 -21.38 -1.27
CA ILE A 283 6.96 -22.22 -2.00
C ILE A 283 7.68 -23.38 -2.68
N PRO A 284 7.25 -24.65 -2.48
CA PRO A 284 7.81 -25.79 -3.19
C PRO A 284 7.75 -25.58 -4.71
N GLY A 285 8.90 -25.83 -5.38
CA GLY A 285 9.02 -25.64 -6.83
C GLY A 285 9.38 -24.24 -7.30
N ILE A 286 9.42 -23.24 -6.40
CA ILE A 286 9.94 -21.88 -6.69
C ILE A 286 11.19 -21.67 -5.84
N PRO A 287 12.41 -21.89 -6.38
CA PRO A 287 13.64 -21.86 -5.58
C PRO A 287 14.02 -20.41 -5.18
N ALA A 288 14.80 -20.27 -4.09
CA ALA A 288 15.45 -19.02 -3.74
C ALA A 288 16.56 -18.71 -4.76
N SER A 289 16.17 -18.04 -5.84
CA SER A 289 17.04 -17.65 -6.95
C SER A 289 16.49 -16.39 -7.62
N LYS A 290 17.32 -15.65 -8.36
CA LYS A 290 16.88 -14.46 -9.15
C LYS A 290 15.67 -14.80 -10.06
N ALA A 291 15.68 -15.99 -10.67
CA ALA A 291 14.57 -16.47 -11.50
C ALA A 291 13.34 -16.88 -10.68
N GLY A 292 13.54 -17.51 -9.51
CA GLY A 292 12.45 -17.89 -8.61
C GLY A 292 11.76 -16.67 -8.01
N GLN A 293 12.50 -15.66 -7.56
CA GLN A 293 11.95 -14.39 -7.09
C GLN A 293 11.05 -13.74 -8.16
N LEU A 294 11.54 -13.65 -9.40
CA LEU A 294 10.76 -13.12 -10.52
C LEU A 294 9.52 -13.97 -10.81
N SER A 295 9.65 -15.30 -10.81
CA SER A 295 8.54 -16.22 -11.04
C SER A 295 7.45 -16.06 -9.99
N PHE A 296 7.82 -16.01 -8.71
CA PHE A 296 6.89 -15.75 -7.62
C PHE A 296 6.16 -14.43 -7.81
N MET A 297 6.88 -13.35 -8.08
CA MET A 297 6.28 -12.02 -8.22
C MET A 297 5.41 -11.90 -9.48
N LYS A 298 5.72 -12.60 -10.57
CA LYS A 298 4.82 -12.70 -11.74
C LYS A 298 3.50 -13.38 -11.37
N GLU A 299 3.54 -14.41 -10.54
CA GLU A 299 2.32 -15.06 -10.07
C GLU A 299 1.53 -14.17 -9.10
N ILE A 300 2.20 -13.47 -8.18
CA ILE A 300 1.55 -12.46 -7.31
C ILE A 300 0.86 -11.37 -8.15
N LYS A 301 1.53 -10.84 -9.16
CA LYS A 301 0.93 -9.86 -10.10
C LYS A 301 -0.31 -10.44 -10.78
N ARG A 302 -0.21 -11.65 -11.35
CA ARG A 302 -1.34 -12.33 -11.99
C ARG A 302 -2.53 -12.46 -11.03
N ILE A 303 -2.30 -12.95 -9.81
CA ILE A 303 -3.33 -13.12 -8.78
C ILE A 303 -3.95 -11.78 -8.42
N SER A 304 -3.12 -10.80 -8.07
CA SER A 304 -3.57 -9.49 -7.57
C SER A 304 -4.21 -8.59 -8.62
N THR A 305 -4.30 -9.05 -9.88
CA THR A 305 -4.97 -8.35 -10.98
C THR A 305 -5.97 -9.24 -11.73
N SER A 306 -6.25 -10.45 -11.24
CA SER A 306 -7.08 -11.46 -11.92
C SER A 306 -8.57 -11.08 -12.05
N THR A 307 -9.04 -10.08 -11.32
CA THR A 307 -10.40 -9.53 -11.43
C THR A 307 -10.38 -8.01 -11.34
N SER A 308 -11.49 -7.37 -11.72
CA SER A 308 -11.62 -5.92 -11.58
C SER A 308 -11.59 -5.42 -10.13
N GLN A 309 -11.74 -6.26 -9.15
CA GLN A 309 -11.72 -5.91 -7.73
C GLN A 309 -10.35 -6.16 -7.06
N LEU A 310 -9.46 -6.91 -7.71
CA LEU A 310 -8.09 -7.07 -7.25
C LEU A 310 -7.22 -6.00 -7.91
N ILE A 311 -6.58 -5.14 -7.11
CA ILE A 311 -6.02 -3.87 -7.57
C ILE A 311 -4.50 -3.77 -7.46
N GLY A 312 -3.81 -4.90 -7.43
CA GLY A 312 -2.35 -4.97 -7.50
C GLY A 312 -1.67 -5.34 -6.20
N PHE A 313 -0.39 -4.96 -6.10
CA PHE A 313 0.50 -5.40 -5.03
C PHE A 313 1.51 -4.31 -4.64
N ALA A 314 2.11 -4.46 -3.44
CA ALA A 314 3.34 -3.79 -3.03
C ALA A 314 4.41 -4.82 -2.64
N TYR A 315 5.61 -4.65 -3.19
CA TYR A 315 6.80 -5.39 -2.75
C TYR A 315 7.34 -4.78 -1.47
N TRP A 316 7.52 -5.56 -0.41
CA TRP A 316 7.99 -5.04 0.87
C TRP A 316 9.49 -5.24 1.05
N GLY A 317 10.18 -4.19 1.55
CA GLY A 317 11.61 -4.20 1.80
C GLY A 317 12.45 -4.26 0.52
N GLY A 318 11.94 -3.65 -0.56
CA GLY A 318 12.62 -3.67 -1.86
C GLY A 318 13.99 -3.02 -1.87
N GLU A 319 14.19 -2.02 -1.02
CA GLU A 319 15.43 -1.27 -0.82
C GLU A 319 16.36 -1.87 0.24
N TRP A 320 15.86 -2.82 1.04
CA TRP A 320 16.53 -3.20 2.30
C TRP A 320 17.69 -4.18 2.08
N VAL A 321 18.71 -3.69 1.37
CA VAL A 321 19.99 -4.36 1.11
C VAL A 321 20.90 -4.31 2.36
N ALA A 322 22.02 -5.05 2.37
CA ALA A 322 23.08 -4.85 3.36
C ALA A 322 23.68 -3.43 3.19
N TYR A 323 23.80 -2.66 4.26
CA TYR A 323 24.22 -1.26 4.19
C TYR A 323 25.22 -0.84 5.26
N LYS A 324 25.44 -1.70 6.27
CA LYS A 324 26.34 -1.40 7.41
C LYS A 324 27.72 -2.04 7.31
N GLY A 325 28.05 -2.55 6.12
CA GLY A 325 29.33 -3.23 5.86
C GLY A 325 29.29 -4.73 6.11
N PRO A 326 30.31 -5.47 5.61
CA PRO A 326 30.25 -6.92 5.44
C PRO A 326 30.29 -7.74 6.74
N GLN A 327 30.56 -7.13 7.87
CA GLN A 327 30.59 -7.79 9.18
C GLN A 327 29.48 -7.29 10.12
N ALA A 328 28.53 -6.51 9.61
CA ALA A 328 27.41 -6.01 10.39
C ALA A 328 26.54 -7.17 10.88
N THR A 329 26.12 -7.11 12.14
CA THR A 329 25.14 -8.06 12.73
C THR A 329 23.79 -7.43 12.97
N ASN A 330 23.65 -6.15 12.60
CA ASN A 330 22.46 -5.31 12.75
C ASN A 330 22.17 -4.49 11.48
N GLY A 331 22.50 -5.04 10.33
CA GLY A 331 22.16 -4.52 9.00
C GLY A 331 20.73 -4.90 8.61
N SER A 332 20.56 -5.39 7.38
CA SER A 332 19.25 -5.85 6.87
C SER A 332 19.04 -7.35 7.07
N SER A 333 18.06 -7.73 7.85
CA SER A 333 17.59 -9.13 7.91
C SER A 333 16.75 -9.54 6.68
N TRP A 334 16.64 -8.66 5.70
CA TRP A 334 15.83 -8.81 4.47
C TRP A 334 16.66 -8.70 3.19
N GLU A 335 17.98 -8.55 3.30
CA GLU A 335 18.91 -8.28 2.20
C GLU A 335 18.79 -9.28 1.04
N ASN A 336 18.51 -10.55 1.36
CA ASN A 336 18.35 -11.62 0.39
C ASN A 336 16.95 -11.64 -0.28
N GLN A 337 16.07 -10.72 0.10
CA GLN A 337 14.76 -10.50 -0.49
C GLN A 337 14.63 -9.12 -1.16
N ALA A 338 15.68 -8.29 -1.16
CA ALA A 338 15.66 -6.97 -1.79
C ALA A 338 15.40 -7.06 -3.31
N LEU A 339 15.06 -5.94 -3.94
CA LEU A 339 14.93 -5.81 -5.39
C LEU A 339 16.29 -5.62 -6.09
N PHE A 340 17.36 -5.52 -5.30
CA PHE A 340 18.74 -5.36 -5.74
C PHE A 340 19.59 -6.47 -5.15
N ASP A 341 20.61 -6.90 -5.91
CA ASP A 341 21.52 -7.94 -5.43
C ASP A 341 22.59 -7.40 -4.45
N PHE A 342 23.51 -8.26 -4.07
CA PHE A 342 24.56 -7.93 -3.09
C PHE A 342 25.60 -6.91 -3.60
N GLU A 343 25.60 -6.62 -4.90
CA GLU A 343 26.35 -5.54 -5.52
C GLU A 343 25.48 -4.30 -5.79
N TYR A 344 24.29 -4.23 -5.16
CA TYR A 344 23.29 -3.14 -5.30
C TYR A 344 22.77 -2.96 -6.72
N LYS A 345 22.88 -3.97 -7.57
CA LYS A 345 22.41 -3.96 -8.94
C LYS A 345 20.96 -4.49 -9.01
N ALA A 346 20.12 -3.79 -9.78
CA ALA A 346 18.72 -4.15 -9.96
C ALA A 346 18.55 -5.58 -10.48
N LEU A 347 17.75 -6.37 -9.78
CA LEU A 347 17.43 -7.75 -10.11
C LEU A 347 16.36 -7.84 -11.20
N PRO A 348 16.27 -8.98 -11.93
CA PRO A 348 15.21 -9.18 -12.93
C PRO A 348 13.78 -9.04 -12.37
N VAL A 349 13.56 -9.22 -11.08
CA VAL A 349 12.25 -9.10 -10.44
C VAL A 349 11.58 -7.75 -10.66
N ILE A 350 12.33 -6.66 -10.93
CA ILE A 350 11.75 -5.34 -11.20
C ILE A 350 10.87 -5.31 -12.47
N GLU A 351 11.02 -6.28 -13.39
CA GLU A 351 10.13 -6.46 -14.56
C GLU A 351 8.66 -6.65 -14.16
N VAL A 352 8.39 -7.04 -12.93
CA VAL A 352 7.01 -7.22 -12.45
C VAL A 352 6.22 -5.91 -12.45
N PHE A 353 6.88 -4.76 -12.40
CA PHE A 353 6.24 -3.45 -12.44
C PHE A 353 5.83 -3.01 -13.87
N GLU A 354 6.26 -3.68 -14.94
CA GLU A 354 5.75 -3.46 -16.30
C GLU A 354 4.26 -3.84 -16.45
#